data_ec6599b234a0ad1dc1d5fd2728c6cdbe
#
_entry.id   ec6599b234a0ad1dc1d5fd2728c6cdbe
#
_cell.length_a   1.000
_cell.length_b   1.000
_cell.length_c   1.000
_cell.angle_alpha   90.00
_cell.angle_beta   90.00
_cell.angle_gamma   90.00
#
_symmetry.space_group_name_H-M   'P 1'
#
loop_
_entity.id
_entity.type
_entity.pdbx_description
1 polymer ?
#
loop_
_entity_poly.entity_id
_entity_poly.type
_entity_poly.pdbx_seq_one_letter_code
_entity_poly.pdbx_strand_id
1 'polypeptide(L)'
;VGLEEFIYEPINPGQIHLPGFRTHFELNNPLLIKITELIQESRQPLLYVGGGAIISGAHEKIVELVNICQIPVTTTLMGKGIIDESHELSLGMLGMHGTAYANFAVSECDLLIALGARFDDRVTGKLDEFACNAQVIHVDIDSAEIGKNRVPEIGIIGDITQIITSLIHLITRQKSSTSIFTYSWKERILTWKEQYPLVVPKQISKISPQEILYELNQIAKTSFFTTDVGQHQMWAAQFINVLPRHWMSSAGLGTMGYGLPAAIGVQTAFPDHTVICITGDASFQMNIQELGTISQYNLPVKILIINNKWQGMVRQWQQAFYGERYSHSNMSLGAPNFVKLVESYGLKGLILSERLNMYHILREFMNYKGPILLDCHVIEDENCYPMVAPGKSNSQMIGIQKLSKKNTSFNLQKANSPMSS
;
A
#
# COMPACT_ATOMS: atom_id res chain seq x y z
N VAL A 1 -43.45 -20.62 -2.92
CA VAL A 1 -42.88 -19.27 -2.76
C VAL A 1 -43.06 -18.64 -4.12
N GLY A 2 -44.04 -17.72 -4.27
CA GLY A 2 -44.23 -16.99 -5.49
C GLY A 2 -43.03 -16.04 -5.71
N LEU A 3 -42.43 -16.07 -6.87
CA LEU A 3 -41.53 -15.02 -7.34
C LEU A 3 -42.42 -13.81 -7.59
N GLU A 4 -42.36 -12.79 -6.71
CA GLU A 4 -42.90 -11.49 -7.03
C GLU A 4 -41.99 -10.83 -8.08
N GLU A 5 -42.60 -10.29 -9.10
CA GLU A 5 -41.89 -9.57 -10.15
C GLU A 5 -41.41 -8.25 -9.54
N PHE A 6 -40.10 -8.10 -9.36
CA PHE A 6 -39.52 -6.85 -8.89
C PHE A 6 -39.52 -5.86 -10.06
N ILE A 7 -40.39 -4.86 -9.98
CA ILE A 7 -40.38 -3.74 -10.91
C ILE A 7 -39.24 -2.80 -10.47
N TYR A 8 -38.19 -2.72 -11.29
CA TYR A 8 -37.12 -1.74 -11.10
C TYR A 8 -37.55 -0.41 -11.71
N GLU A 9 -37.84 0.55 -10.86
CA GLU A 9 -37.98 1.94 -11.27
C GLU A 9 -36.63 2.63 -11.12
N PRO A 10 -36.01 3.16 -12.20
CA PRO A 10 -34.77 3.88 -12.10
C PRO A 10 -34.96 5.14 -11.24
N ILE A 11 -34.33 5.16 -10.09
CA ILE A 11 -34.34 6.32 -9.19
C ILE A 11 -33.28 7.30 -9.68
N ASN A 12 -33.66 8.57 -9.91
CA ASN A 12 -32.67 9.62 -10.15
C ASN A 12 -31.82 9.82 -8.89
N PRO A 13 -30.51 9.59 -8.92
CA PRO A 13 -29.64 9.74 -7.75
C PRO A 13 -29.78 11.12 -7.06
N GLY A 14 -30.06 12.18 -7.82
CA GLY A 14 -30.29 13.52 -7.28
C GLY A 14 -31.57 13.69 -6.46
N GLN A 15 -32.51 12.71 -6.52
CA GLN A 15 -33.75 12.72 -5.76
C GLN A 15 -33.69 11.84 -4.49
N ILE A 16 -32.60 11.10 -4.31
CA ILE A 16 -32.41 10.27 -3.12
C ILE A 16 -32.05 11.17 -1.94
N HIS A 17 -32.92 11.22 -0.94
CA HIS A 17 -32.64 11.91 0.31
C HIS A 17 -32.12 10.90 1.35
N LEU A 18 -30.79 10.92 1.56
CA LEU A 18 -30.14 10.12 2.59
C LEU A 18 -29.88 11.00 3.82
N PRO A 19 -30.44 10.68 4.99
CA PRO A 19 -30.13 11.42 6.21
C PRO A 19 -28.64 11.49 6.48
N GLY A 20 -28.12 12.71 6.70
CA GLY A 20 -26.69 12.94 6.94
C GLY A 20 -25.82 13.03 5.70
N PHE A 21 -26.31 12.65 4.52
CA PHE A 21 -25.55 12.82 3.28
C PHE A 21 -25.55 14.30 2.86
N ARG A 22 -24.37 14.85 2.65
CA ARG A 22 -24.17 16.23 2.17
C ARG A 22 -23.39 16.22 0.87
N THR A 23 -23.91 16.88 -0.16
CA THR A 23 -23.24 17.01 -1.46
C THR A 23 -22.35 18.26 -1.54
N HIS A 24 -22.53 19.21 -0.63
CA HIS A 24 -21.77 20.45 -0.58
C HIS A 24 -21.25 20.70 0.84
N PHE A 25 -19.97 21.01 0.93
CA PHE A 25 -19.30 21.44 2.15
C PHE A 25 -18.87 22.88 1.97
N GLU A 26 -19.28 23.76 2.87
CA GLU A 26 -18.77 25.12 2.90
C GLU A 26 -17.33 25.12 3.39
N LEU A 27 -16.45 25.70 2.58
CA LEU A 27 -15.04 25.85 2.98
C LEU A 27 -14.92 26.90 4.08
N ASN A 28 -14.39 26.48 5.22
CA ASN A 28 -14.14 27.37 6.35
C ASN A 28 -12.81 28.13 6.13
N ASN A 29 -12.87 29.28 5.46
CA ASN A 29 -11.69 30.09 5.16
C ASN A 29 -10.82 30.43 6.39
N PRO A 30 -11.38 30.83 7.57
CA PRO A 30 -10.57 31.02 8.77
C PRO A 30 -9.75 29.81 9.19
N LEU A 31 -10.30 28.60 9.12
CA LEU A 31 -9.56 27.37 9.41
C LEU A 31 -8.47 27.10 8.37
N LEU A 32 -8.73 27.34 7.10
CA LEU A 32 -7.71 27.19 6.05
C LEU A 32 -6.54 28.16 6.23
N ILE A 33 -6.79 29.39 6.68
CA ILE A 33 -5.76 30.36 6.99
C ILE A 33 -4.91 29.83 8.18
N LYS A 34 -5.56 29.37 9.26
CA LYS A 34 -4.85 28.78 10.41
C LYS A 34 -3.99 27.57 10.02
N ILE A 35 -4.49 26.71 9.11
CA ILE A 35 -3.70 25.59 8.57
C ILE A 35 -2.47 26.10 7.81
N THR A 36 -2.62 27.15 7.01
CA THR A 36 -1.50 27.73 6.27
C THR A 36 -0.44 28.29 7.23
N GLU A 37 -0.84 28.93 8.32
CA GLU A 37 0.05 29.43 9.37
C GLU A 37 0.80 28.25 10.05
N LEU A 38 0.09 27.20 10.46
CA LEU A 38 0.70 26.00 11.05
C LEU A 38 1.71 25.33 10.11
N ILE A 39 1.40 25.26 8.82
CA ILE A 39 2.33 24.74 7.82
C ILE A 39 3.60 25.61 7.75
N GLN A 40 3.48 26.93 7.82
CA GLN A 40 4.61 27.86 7.75
C GLN A 40 5.48 27.84 9.03
N GLU A 41 4.88 27.62 10.19
CA GLU A 41 5.56 27.60 11.49
C GLU A 41 6.24 26.24 11.77
N SER A 42 5.73 25.15 11.19
CA SER A 42 6.24 23.80 11.41
C SER A 42 7.68 23.64 10.90
N ARG A 43 8.47 22.90 11.66
CA ARG A 43 9.84 22.53 11.29
C ARG A 43 9.97 21.10 10.79
N GLN A 44 9.03 20.23 11.16
CA GLN A 44 9.03 18.81 10.86
C GLN A 44 7.64 18.34 10.39
N PRO A 45 7.06 18.99 9.35
CA PRO A 45 5.73 18.63 8.89
C PRO A 45 5.74 17.27 8.19
N LEU A 46 4.61 16.56 8.26
CA LEU A 46 4.39 15.29 7.61
C LEU A 46 2.97 15.20 7.06
N LEU A 47 2.81 14.84 5.78
CA LEU A 47 1.54 14.43 5.21
C LEU A 47 1.31 12.93 5.47
N TYR A 48 0.16 12.62 6.05
CA TYR A 48 -0.34 11.27 6.29
C TYR A 48 -1.58 11.04 5.45
N VAL A 49 -1.45 10.26 4.37
CA VAL A 49 -2.48 10.17 3.34
C VAL A 49 -3.14 8.79 3.33
N GLY A 50 -4.46 8.77 3.46
CA GLY A 50 -5.26 7.56 3.45
C GLY A 50 -6.05 7.34 2.16
N GLY A 51 -6.88 6.28 2.17
CA GLY A 51 -7.72 5.89 1.03
C GLY A 51 -8.74 6.95 0.62
N GLY A 52 -9.21 7.79 1.56
CA GLY A 52 -10.12 8.89 1.25
C GLY A 52 -9.55 9.87 0.22
N ALA A 53 -8.23 10.12 0.23
CA ALA A 53 -7.58 10.96 -0.76
C ALA A 53 -7.55 10.33 -2.16
N ILE A 54 -7.39 9.00 -2.24
CA ILE A 54 -7.48 8.26 -3.51
C ILE A 54 -8.90 8.33 -4.08
N ILE A 55 -9.91 8.16 -3.23
CA ILE A 55 -11.33 8.21 -3.62
C ILE A 55 -11.71 9.61 -4.10
N SER A 56 -11.25 10.66 -3.40
CA SER A 56 -11.43 12.06 -3.78
C SER A 56 -10.73 12.45 -5.10
N GLY A 57 -9.81 11.61 -5.62
CA GLY A 57 -9.00 11.94 -6.81
C GLY A 57 -7.96 13.04 -6.56
N ALA A 58 -7.53 13.21 -5.31
CA ALA A 58 -6.68 14.33 -4.87
C ALA A 58 -5.20 14.21 -5.26
N HIS A 59 -4.77 13.18 -6.00
CA HIS A 59 -3.35 12.88 -6.26
C HIS A 59 -2.59 14.06 -6.88
N GLU A 60 -3.09 14.70 -7.93
CA GLU A 60 -2.42 15.84 -8.57
C GLU A 60 -2.24 17.00 -7.60
N LYS A 61 -3.28 17.30 -6.82
CA LYS A 61 -3.25 18.41 -5.85
C LYS A 61 -2.35 18.11 -4.65
N ILE A 62 -2.29 16.87 -4.22
CA ILE A 62 -1.35 16.48 -3.17
C ILE A 62 0.10 16.56 -3.67
N VAL A 63 0.39 16.10 -4.88
CA VAL A 63 1.71 16.24 -5.49
C VAL A 63 2.09 17.72 -5.67
N GLU A 64 1.15 18.56 -6.11
CA GLU A 64 1.34 20.01 -6.21
C GLU A 64 1.69 20.62 -4.84
N LEU A 65 0.93 20.31 -3.79
CA LEU A 65 1.18 20.76 -2.42
C LEU A 65 2.56 20.30 -1.92
N VAL A 66 2.90 19.04 -2.14
CA VAL A 66 4.20 18.46 -1.78
C VAL A 66 5.35 19.22 -2.44
N ASN A 67 5.22 19.53 -3.73
CA ASN A 67 6.25 20.24 -4.48
C ASN A 67 6.39 21.71 -4.03
N ILE A 68 5.26 22.39 -3.72
CA ILE A 68 5.29 23.77 -3.24
C ILE A 68 5.85 23.83 -1.82
N CYS A 69 5.37 23.00 -0.92
CA CYS A 69 5.71 23.05 0.51
C CYS A 69 6.88 22.15 0.88
N GLN A 70 7.37 21.28 0.00
CA GLN A 70 8.44 20.31 0.27
C GLN A 70 8.15 19.39 1.48
N ILE A 71 6.89 19.08 1.74
CA ILE A 71 6.46 18.26 2.88
C ILE A 71 6.62 16.78 2.53
N PRO A 72 7.29 15.96 3.36
CA PRO A 72 7.34 14.50 3.19
C PRO A 72 5.95 13.87 3.29
N VAL A 73 5.75 12.76 2.56
CA VAL A 73 4.47 12.06 2.48
C VAL A 73 4.63 10.62 2.90
N THR A 74 3.78 10.17 3.79
CA THR A 74 3.58 8.75 4.08
C THR A 74 2.13 8.34 3.84
N THR A 75 1.90 7.09 3.52
CA THR A 75 0.57 6.61 3.14
C THR A 75 0.10 5.46 4.02
N THR A 76 -1.21 5.32 4.16
CA THR A 76 -1.78 4.04 4.58
C THR A 76 -1.66 3.03 3.43
N LEU A 77 -1.95 1.74 3.71
CA LEU A 77 -2.07 0.72 2.67
C LEU A 77 -3.07 1.12 1.57
N MET A 78 -4.18 1.78 1.94
CA MET A 78 -5.20 2.25 0.99
C MET A 78 -4.87 3.59 0.34
N GLY A 79 -3.91 4.34 0.88
CA GLY A 79 -3.40 5.58 0.29
C GLY A 79 -2.28 5.37 -0.73
N LYS A 80 -1.85 4.13 -0.92
CA LYS A 80 -0.77 3.77 -1.84
C LYS A 80 -1.07 4.23 -3.27
N GLY A 81 -0.05 4.81 -3.92
CA GLY A 81 -0.16 5.37 -5.27
C GLY A 81 -0.60 6.84 -5.31
N ILE A 82 -0.84 7.50 -4.15
CA ILE A 82 -1.19 8.94 -4.15
C ILE A 82 -0.03 9.82 -4.65
N ILE A 83 1.17 9.35 -4.48
CA ILE A 83 2.41 9.95 -4.96
C ILE A 83 3.30 8.83 -5.51
N ASP A 84 4.11 9.13 -6.51
CA ASP A 84 5.13 8.18 -6.98
C ASP A 84 6.08 7.83 -5.82
N GLU A 85 6.20 6.55 -5.51
CA GLU A 85 7.04 6.10 -4.39
C GLU A 85 8.53 6.26 -4.67
N SER A 86 8.94 6.54 -5.91
CA SER A 86 10.30 6.95 -6.27
C SER A 86 10.59 8.42 -5.98
N HIS A 87 9.55 9.23 -5.69
CA HIS A 87 9.72 10.63 -5.33
C HIS A 87 10.55 10.76 -4.04
N GLU A 88 11.49 11.69 -3.99
CA GLU A 88 12.41 11.84 -2.84
C GLU A 88 11.70 12.05 -1.50
N LEU A 89 10.55 12.75 -1.51
CA LEU A 89 9.72 13.03 -0.33
C LEU A 89 8.70 11.93 -0.04
N SER A 90 8.60 10.90 -0.87
CA SER A 90 7.77 9.74 -0.56
C SER A 90 8.45 8.85 0.47
N LEU A 91 7.74 8.53 1.55
CA LEU A 91 8.21 7.65 2.62
C LEU A 91 7.60 6.24 2.52
N GLY A 92 6.76 6.00 1.51
CA GLY A 92 6.01 4.75 1.42
C GLY A 92 4.98 4.61 2.55
N MET A 93 4.60 3.36 2.83
CA MET A 93 3.60 3.05 3.84
C MET A 93 4.18 3.17 5.26
N LEU A 94 3.36 3.68 6.21
CA LEU A 94 3.67 3.67 7.65
C LEU A 94 2.90 2.56 8.37
N GLY A 95 3.17 2.40 9.65
CA GLY A 95 2.46 1.50 10.55
C GLY A 95 3.15 0.15 10.73
N MET A 96 2.37 -0.89 11.05
CA MET A 96 2.87 -2.20 11.49
C MET A 96 3.93 -2.79 10.56
N HIS A 97 3.71 -2.76 9.25
CA HIS A 97 4.65 -3.24 8.23
C HIS A 97 5.13 -2.09 7.33
N GLY A 98 5.08 -0.88 7.85
CA GLY A 98 5.56 0.32 7.16
C GLY A 98 7.09 0.37 7.06
N THR A 99 7.59 1.31 6.27
CA THR A 99 9.02 1.56 6.21
C THR A 99 9.54 2.14 7.53
N ALA A 100 10.78 1.85 7.88
CA ALA A 100 11.36 2.38 9.10
C ALA A 100 11.38 3.91 9.12
N TYR A 101 11.71 4.51 8.00
CA TYR A 101 11.80 5.97 7.88
C TYR A 101 10.42 6.67 7.93
N ALA A 102 9.34 6.03 7.46
CA ALA A 102 7.99 6.54 7.63
C ALA A 102 7.56 6.51 9.11
N ASN A 103 7.85 5.42 9.79
CA ASN A 103 7.56 5.24 11.21
C ASN A 103 8.38 6.20 12.10
N PHE A 104 9.64 6.44 11.78
CA PHE A 104 10.44 7.46 12.47
C PHE A 104 9.89 8.87 12.20
N ALA A 105 9.52 9.17 10.95
CA ALA A 105 8.99 10.48 10.59
C ALA A 105 7.70 10.79 11.34
N VAL A 106 6.77 9.84 11.46
CA VAL A 106 5.53 10.07 12.22
C VAL A 106 5.78 10.21 13.73
N SER A 107 6.81 9.57 14.25
CA SER A 107 7.16 9.67 15.68
C SER A 107 7.83 10.99 16.04
N GLU A 108 8.48 11.66 15.08
CA GLU A 108 9.26 12.86 15.30
C GLU A 108 8.64 14.14 14.70
N CYS A 109 7.58 14.04 13.87
CA CYS A 109 6.94 15.21 13.29
C CYS A 109 6.37 16.15 14.36
N ASP A 110 6.38 17.45 14.07
CA ASP A 110 5.74 18.49 14.88
C ASP A 110 4.38 18.93 14.33
N LEU A 111 4.10 18.61 13.07
CA LEU A 111 2.81 18.81 12.41
C LEU A 111 2.46 17.57 11.57
N LEU A 112 1.31 16.96 11.86
CA LEU A 112 0.77 15.84 11.11
C LEU A 112 -0.49 16.26 10.38
N ILE A 113 -0.48 16.25 9.05
CA ILE A 113 -1.64 16.58 8.21
C ILE A 113 -2.23 15.27 7.68
N ALA A 114 -3.31 14.81 8.30
CA ALA A 114 -4.01 13.59 7.95
C ALA A 114 -5.09 13.88 6.90
N LEU A 115 -5.00 13.23 5.75
CA LEU A 115 -5.90 13.43 4.60
C LEU A 115 -6.62 12.12 4.28
N GLY A 116 -7.89 12.00 4.64
CA GLY A 116 -8.73 10.82 4.38
C GLY A 116 -8.18 9.54 5.01
N ALA A 117 -7.70 9.66 6.26
CA ALA A 117 -7.10 8.59 7.02
C ALA A 117 -7.76 8.48 8.40
N ARG A 118 -8.14 7.28 8.80
CA ARG A 118 -8.97 7.02 10.00
C ARG A 118 -8.18 6.67 11.27
N PHE A 119 -6.87 6.81 11.28
CA PHE A 119 -6.01 6.47 12.42
C PHE A 119 -6.25 5.04 12.94
N ASP A 120 -6.18 4.10 12.01
CA ASP A 120 -6.37 2.66 12.24
C ASP A 120 -5.26 2.09 13.15
N ASP A 121 -5.59 1.08 13.95
CA ASP A 121 -4.66 0.45 14.90
C ASP A 121 -3.45 -0.20 14.21
N ARG A 122 -3.60 -0.67 12.96
CA ARG A 122 -2.50 -1.20 12.15
C ARG A 122 -1.50 -0.12 11.73
N VAL A 123 -1.93 1.14 11.78
CA VAL A 123 -1.10 2.31 11.47
C VAL A 123 -0.53 2.93 12.73
N THR A 124 -1.37 3.14 13.74
CA THR A 124 -0.99 3.93 14.93
C THR A 124 -0.13 3.15 15.92
N GLY A 125 -0.23 1.82 15.94
CA GLY A 125 0.35 1.03 17.01
C GLY A 125 -0.20 1.51 18.37
N LYS A 126 0.68 1.85 19.32
CA LYS A 126 0.29 2.43 20.60
C LYS A 126 -0.17 3.88 20.41
N LEU A 127 -1.48 4.08 20.45
CA LEU A 127 -2.13 5.35 20.09
C LEU A 127 -1.59 6.57 20.84
N ASP A 128 -1.33 6.44 22.14
CA ASP A 128 -0.81 7.53 22.99
C ASP A 128 0.60 8.00 22.58
N GLU A 129 1.35 7.15 21.88
CA GLU A 129 2.70 7.44 21.37
C GLU A 129 2.72 7.80 19.88
N PHE A 130 1.57 7.73 19.19
CA PHE A 130 1.47 8.05 17.76
C PHE A 130 1.45 9.56 17.55
N ALA A 131 2.48 10.10 16.89
CA ALA A 131 2.63 11.53 16.62
C ALA A 131 2.35 12.39 17.86
N CYS A 132 2.83 11.95 19.04
CA CYS A 132 2.49 12.55 20.33
C CYS A 132 3.02 13.99 20.50
N ASN A 133 4.03 14.36 19.70
CA ASN A 133 4.61 15.71 19.72
C ASN A 133 4.02 16.61 18.61
N ALA A 134 3.16 16.09 17.76
CA ALA A 134 2.63 16.82 16.63
C ALA A 134 1.28 17.49 16.92
N GLN A 135 1.12 18.71 16.42
CA GLN A 135 -0.21 19.26 16.14
C GLN A 135 -0.83 18.47 14.98
N VAL A 136 -2.09 18.08 15.12
CA VAL A 136 -2.77 17.25 14.13
C VAL A 136 -3.83 18.04 13.41
N ILE A 137 -3.73 18.07 12.07
CA ILE A 137 -4.79 18.53 11.16
C ILE A 137 -5.44 17.28 10.57
N HIS A 138 -6.75 17.14 10.69
CA HIS A 138 -7.49 16.00 10.14
C HIS A 138 -8.55 16.46 9.17
N VAL A 139 -8.42 16.04 7.92
CA VAL A 139 -9.37 16.30 6.84
C VAL A 139 -10.01 14.98 6.44
N ASP A 140 -11.30 14.88 6.60
CA ASP A 140 -12.08 13.71 6.16
C ASP A 140 -13.47 14.15 5.68
N ILE A 141 -14.09 13.37 4.80
CA ILE A 141 -15.47 13.58 4.37
C ILE A 141 -16.45 13.02 5.38
N ASP A 142 -16.04 12.04 6.18
CA ASP A 142 -16.84 11.43 7.23
C ASP A 142 -16.60 12.16 8.57
N SER A 143 -17.64 12.86 9.02
CA SER A 143 -17.60 13.58 10.30
C SER A 143 -17.38 12.64 11.50
N ALA A 144 -17.72 11.35 11.39
CA ALA A 144 -17.54 10.37 12.46
C ALA A 144 -16.09 9.96 12.65
N GLU A 145 -15.22 10.16 11.66
CA GLU A 145 -13.79 9.86 11.76
C GLU A 145 -13.00 10.99 12.47
N ILE A 146 -13.51 12.24 12.41
CA ILE A 146 -12.83 13.38 13.03
C ILE A 146 -12.84 13.25 14.56
N GLY A 147 -11.65 13.11 15.14
CA GLY A 147 -11.47 13.03 16.59
C GLY A 147 -11.79 11.64 17.20
N LYS A 148 -12.15 10.64 16.39
CA LYS A 148 -12.52 9.31 16.87
C LYS A 148 -11.38 8.60 17.60
N ASN A 149 -10.22 8.50 16.98
CA ASN A 149 -9.05 7.84 17.55
C ASN A 149 -8.00 8.84 18.02
N ARG A 150 -7.79 9.92 17.30
CA ARG A 150 -6.84 10.98 17.62
C ARG A 150 -7.55 12.33 17.54
N VAL A 151 -7.61 13.06 18.65
CA VAL A 151 -8.20 14.40 18.67
C VAL A 151 -7.29 15.35 17.90
N PRO A 152 -7.79 16.00 16.82
CA PRO A 152 -6.98 16.95 16.06
C PRO A 152 -7.03 18.36 16.66
N GLU A 153 -5.99 19.16 16.42
CA GLU A 153 -6.00 20.60 16.65
C GLU A 153 -6.99 21.30 15.70
N ILE A 154 -7.03 20.83 14.45
CA ILE A 154 -8.00 21.30 13.45
C ILE A 154 -8.61 20.10 12.76
N GLY A 155 -9.95 19.96 12.84
CA GLY A 155 -10.74 19.01 12.07
C GLY A 155 -11.53 19.72 10.97
N ILE A 156 -11.43 19.24 9.73
CA ILE A 156 -12.23 19.75 8.61
C ILE A 156 -13.00 18.60 7.96
N ILE A 157 -14.32 18.79 7.88
CA ILE A 157 -15.20 17.88 7.16
C ILE A 157 -15.35 18.43 5.74
N GLY A 158 -14.91 17.64 4.74
CA GLY A 158 -15.05 18.06 3.35
C GLY A 158 -14.25 17.21 2.36
N ASP A 159 -14.41 17.51 1.08
CA ASP A 159 -13.66 16.88 -0.01
C ASP A 159 -12.21 17.34 -0.01
N ILE A 160 -11.29 16.36 -0.02
CA ILE A 160 -9.86 16.61 0.09
C ILE A 160 -9.34 17.42 -1.10
N THR A 161 -9.81 17.12 -2.32
CA THR A 161 -9.37 17.84 -3.53
C THR A 161 -9.71 19.31 -3.44
N GLN A 162 -10.93 19.66 -2.98
CA GLN A 162 -11.36 21.05 -2.82
C GLN A 162 -10.56 21.77 -1.72
N ILE A 163 -10.34 21.11 -0.59
CA ILE A 163 -9.60 21.67 0.55
C ILE A 163 -8.14 21.93 0.16
N ILE A 164 -7.46 20.94 -0.44
CA ILE A 164 -6.07 21.10 -0.86
C ILE A 164 -5.93 22.17 -1.95
N THR A 165 -6.86 22.24 -2.90
CA THR A 165 -6.86 23.30 -3.93
C THR A 165 -6.92 24.69 -3.28
N SER A 166 -7.80 24.86 -2.29
CA SER A 166 -7.93 26.13 -1.56
C SER A 166 -6.70 26.47 -0.72
N LEU A 167 -6.08 25.46 -0.08
CA LEU A 167 -4.82 25.64 0.67
C LEU A 167 -3.67 26.08 -0.25
N ILE A 168 -3.51 25.43 -1.40
CA ILE A 168 -2.51 25.80 -2.41
C ILE A 168 -2.71 27.27 -2.83
N HIS A 169 -3.93 27.67 -3.06
CA HIS A 169 -4.27 29.05 -3.44
C HIS A 169 -3.86 30.07 -2.36
N LEU A 170 -4.14 29.77 -1.09
CA LEU A 170 -3.76 30.63 0.04
C LEU A 170 -2.24 30.70 0.20
N ILE A 171 -1.57 29.56 0.20
CA ILE A 171 -0.10 29.47 0.33
C ILE A 171 0.59 30.27 -0.77
N THR A 172 0.16 30.10 -2.02
CA THR A 172 0.76 30.79 -3.18
C THR A 172 0.53 32.30 -3.14
N ARG A 173 -0.63 32.76 -2.65
CA ARG A 173 -0.94 34.20 -2.52
C ARG A 173 -0.13 34.91 -1.46
N GLN A 174 0.19 34.22 -0.36
CA GLN A 174 0.90 34.85 0.76
C GLN A 174 2.38 35.16 0.46
N LYS A 175 2.90 34.76 -0.74
CA LYS A 175 4.28 35.03 -1.19
C LYS A 175 5.39 34.86 -0.11
N SER A 176 5.05 34.25 1.02
CA SER A 176 6.04 33.87 2.00
C SER A 176 6.99 32.89 1.34
N SER A 177 8.26 33.17 1.42
CA SER A 177 9.31 32.25 0.95
C SER A 177 9.17 30.95 1.73
N THR A 178 8.30 30.06 1.22
CA THR A 178 7.98 28.74 1.79
C THR A 178 9.15 27.77 1.77
N SER A 179 10.33 28.23 1.38
CA SER A 179 11.58 27.48 1.45
C SER A 179 12.16 27.31 2.86
N ILE A 180 11.37 27.61 3.91
CA ILE A 180 11.81 27.48 5.31
C ILE A 180 11.70 26.05 5.83
N PHE A 181 11.13 25.14 5.05
CA PHE A 181 11.16 23.73 5.46
C PHE A 181 12.60 23.29 5.56
N THR A 182 12.93 23.11 6.75
CA THR A 182 14.26 23.00 7.22
C THR A 182 14.97 21.91 6.44
N TYR A 183 15.95 22.34 5.64
CA TYR A 183 16.95 21.48 5.05
C TYR A 183 17.34 20.33 6.02
N SER A 184 17.38 20.60 7.32
CA SER A 184 17.62 19.61 8.36
C SER A 184 16.57 18.48 8.45
N TRP A 185 15.27 18.74 8.24
CA TRP A 185 14.24 17.69 8.28
C TRP A 185 14.34 16.77 7.07
N LYS A 186 14.48 17.34 5.89
CA LYS A 186 14.70 16.57 4.65
C LYS A 186 15.97 15.75 4.75
N GLU A 187 17.08 16.32 5.20
CA GLU A 187 18.35 15.58 5.40
C GLU A 187 18.20 14.45 6.39
N ARG A 188 17.49 14.66 7.49
CA ARG A 188 17.23 13.62 8.48
C ARG A 188 16.46 12.45 7.88
N ILE A 189 15.43 12.74 7.10
CA ILE A 189 14.65 11.72 6.38
C ILE A 189 15.50 10.97 5.37
N LEU A 190 16.26 11.66 4.54
CA LEU A 190 17.18 11.04 3.59
C LEU A 190 18.20 10.14 4.29
N THR A 191 18.73 10.61 5.42
CA THR A 191 19.63 9.81 6.25
C THR A 191 18.97 8.52 6.74
N TRP A 192 17.70 8.56 7.15
CA TRP A 192 16.98 7.35 7.55
C TRP A 192 16.71 6.41 6.37
N LYS A 193 16.36 6.95 5.19
CA LYS A 193 16.19 6.13 3.97
C LYS A 193 17.48 5.39 3.61
N GLU A 194 18.64 6.03 3.77
CA GLU A 194 19.95 5.41 3.54
C GLU A 194 20.33 4.39 4.62
N GLN A 195 20.02 4.69 5.88
CA GLN A 195 20.41 3.85 7.00
C GLN A 195 19.49 2.65 7.21
N TYR A 196 18.22 2.76 6.85
CA TYR A 196 17.19 1.74 7.09
C TYR A 196 16.35 1.45 5.84
N PRO A 197 16.97 1.15 4.69
CA PRO A 197 16.22 0.83 3.48
C PRO A 197 15.45 -0.47 3.65
N LEU A 198 14.41 -0.66 2.83
CA LEU A 198 13.82 -1.97 2.64
C LEU A 198 14.85 -2.90 2.00
N VAL A 199 15.07 -4.05 2.61
CA VAL A 199 16.08 -5.01 2.18
C VAL A 199 15.46 -6.09 1.31
N VAL A 200 16.08 -6.38 0.17
CA VAL A 200 15.77 -7.55 -0.66
C VAL A 200 16.76 -8.65 -0.31
N PRO A 201 16.35 -9.67 0.47
CA PRO A 201 17.24 -10.79 0.80
C PRO A 201 17.58 -11.57 -0.46
N LYS A 202 18.89 -11.75 -0.73
CA LYS A 202 19.38 -12.56 -1.86
C LYS A 202 20.06 -13.79 -1.36
N GLN A 203 19.50 -14.95 -1.67
CA GLN A 203 20.11 -16.27 -1.42
C GLN A 203 20.56 -16.88 -2.74
N ILE A 204 21.57 -17.76 -2.70
CA ILE A 204 22.17 -18.36 -3.91
C ILE A 204 21.15 -19.21 -4.67
N SER A 205 20.40 -20.05 -3.96
CA SER A 205 19.53 -21.08 -4.54
C SER A 205 18.03 -20.85 -4.32
N LYS A 206 17.65 -20.05 -3.32
CA LYS A 206 16.26 -19.81 -2.97
C LYS A 206 15.82 -18.42 -3.39
N ILE A 207 14.54 -18.28 -3.65
CA ILE A 207 13.90 -17.04 -4.10
C ILE A 207 13.23 -16.39 -2.88
N SER A 208 13.54 -15.12 -2.61
CA SER A 208 12.80 -14.35 -1.61
C SER A 208 11.54 -13.74 -2.20
N PRO A 209 10.45 -13.62 -1.43
CA PRO A 209 9.23 -12.94 -1.88
C PRO A 209 9.51 -11.50 -2.33
N GLN A 210 10.38 -10.81 -1.60
CA GLN A 210 10.79 -9.43 -1.88
C GLN A 210 11.49 -9.32 -3.23
N GLU A 211 12.34 -10.31 -3.60
CA GLU A 211 13.09 -10.30 -4.87
C GLU A 211 12.13 -10.44 -6.06
N ILE A 212 11.15 -11.35 -6.00
CA ILE A 212 10.15 -11.48 -7.07
C ILE A 212 9.37 -10.18 -7.27
N LEU A 213 8.91 -9.57 -6.19
CA LEU A 213 8.12 -8.34 -6.25
C LEU A 213 8.96 -7.16 -6.72
N TYR A 214 10.21 -7.07 -6.30
CA TYR A 214 11.16 -6.06 -6.79
C TYR A 214 11.38 -6.19 -8.30
N GLU A 215 11.63 -7.40 -8.82
CA GLU A 215 11.83 -7.64 -10.26
C GLU A 215 10.53 -7.41 -11.06
N LEU A 216 9.39 -7.86 -10.53
CA LEU A 216 8.08 -7.58 -11.13
C LEU A 216 7.82 -6.07 -11.25
N ASN A 217 8.18 -5.29 -10.22
CA ASN A 217 8.03 -3.83 -10.23
C ASN A 217 8.81 -3.14 -11.36
N GLN A 218 9.94 -3.72 -11.81
CA GLN A 218 10.72 -3.14 -12.91
C GLN A 218 10.01 -3.25 -14.26
N ILE A 219 9.17 -4.27 -14.44
CA ILE A 219 8.55 -4.61 -15.73
C ILE A 219 7.04 -4.37 -15.79
N ALA A 220 6.41 -4.05 -14.66
CA ALA A 220 4.95 -3.92 -14.52
C ALA A 220 4.47 -2.52 -14.13
N LYS A 221 5.21 -1.47 -14.48
CA LYS A 221 5.04 -0.08 -13.98
C LYS A 221 3.66 0.55 -14.21
N THR A 222 2.96 0.14 -15.27
CA THR A 222 1.64 0.69 -15.64
C THR A 222 0.49 -0.27 -15.37
N SER A 223 0.77 -1.40 -14.70
CA SER A 223 -0.23 -2.41 -14.41
C SER A 223 -1.15 -2.00 -13.27
N PHE A 224 -2.36 -2.53 -13.28
CA PHE A 224 -3.20 -2.57 -12.10
C PHE A 224 -2.80 -3.73 -11.21
N PHE A 225 -2.81 -3.51 -9.91
CA PHE A 225 -2.49 -4.53 -8.92
C PHE A 225 -3.67 -4.75 -8.00
N THR A 226 -4.05 -6.01 -7.85
CA THR A 226 -4.93 -6.43 -6.77
C THR A 226 -4.13 -7.31 -5.81
N THR A 227 -4.38 -7.21 -4.53
CA THR A 227 -3.74 -8.10 -3.58
C THR A 227 -4.75 -8.83 -2.75
N ASP A 228 -4.41 -10.04 -2.42
CA ASP A 228 -5.05 -10.78 -1.35
C ASP A 228 -4.46 -10.39 0.01
N VAL A 229 -4.90 -11.02 1.09
CA VAL A 229 -4.51 -10.68 2.47
C VAL A 229 -3.50 -11.69 3.03
N GLY A 230 -2.38 -11.18 3.53
CA GLY A 230 -1.30 -11.97 4.11
C GLY A 230 0.06 -11.29 3.98
N GLN A 231 1.15 -12.04 4.16
CA GLN A 231 2.51 -11.52 4.00
C GLN A 231 2.75 -10.97 2.58
N HIS A 232 2.25 -11.65 1.55
CA HIS A 232 2.34 -11.21 0.16
C HIS A 232 1.74 -9.81 -0.08
N GLN A 233 0.66 -9.45 0.63
CA GLN A 233 0.06 -8.11 0.62
C GLN A 233 1.04 -7.06 1.16
N MET A 234 1.67 -7.34 2.29
CA MET A 234 2.60 -6.42 2.91
C MET A 234 3.88 -6.26 2.09
N TRP A 235 4.45 -7.36 1.59
CA TRP A 235 5.59 -7.30 0.67
C TRP A 235 5.24 -6.55 -0.62
N ALA A 236 4.06 -6.80 -1.21
CA ALA A 236 3.62 -6.04 -2.37
C ALA A 236 3.48 -4.55 -2.06
N ALA A 237 2.94 -4.19 -0.90
CA ALA A 237 2.85 -2.79 -0.47
C ALA A 237 4.23 -2.13 -0.28
N GLN A 238 5.25 -2.91 0.11
CA GLN A 238 6.62 -2.42 0.29
C GLN A 238 7.43 -2.30 -1.01
N PHE A 239 7.23 -3.21 -1.98
CA PHE A 239 8.13 -3.36 -3.12
C PHE A 239 7.51 -3.05 -4.49
N ILE A 240 6.18 -2.90 -4.60
CA ILE A 240 5.51 -2.53 -5.84
C ILE A 240 5.14 -1.05 -5.82
N ASN A 241 5.61 -0.28 -6.79
CA ASN A 241 5.16 1.08 -7.03
C ASN A 241 3.95 1.06 -7.95
N VAL A 242 2.95 1.86 -7.63
CA VAL A 242 1.71 1.90 -8.39
C VAL A 242 1.33 3.32 -8.80
N LEU A 243 0.63 3.43 -9.90
CA LEU A 243 -0.01 4.68 -10.31
C LEU A 243 -1.25 4.96 -9.45
N PRO A 244 -1.72 6.20 -9.39
CA PRO A 244 -2.97 6.54 -8.70
C PRO A 244 -4.13 5.67 -9.16
N ARG A 245 -4.87 5.10 -8.20
CA ARG A 245 -6.02 4.19 -8.42
C ARG A 245 -5.68 2.85 -9.07
N HIS A 246 -4.40 2.47 -9.17
CA HIS A 246 -3.96 1.18 -9.70
C HIS A 246 -3.71 0.12 -8.60
N TRP A 247 -4.12 0.40 -7.36
CA TRP A 247 -3.96 -0.47 -6.21
C TRP A 247 -5.30 -0.82 -5.58
N MET A 248 -5.65 -2.10 -5.55
CA MET A 248 -6.86 -2.62 -4.91
C MET A 248 -6.48 -3.71 -3.89
N SER A 249 -6.90 -3.51 -2.65
CA SER A 249 -6.55 -4.41 -1.54
C SER A 249 -7.65 -4.38 -0.48
N SER A 250 -7.83 -5.47 0.25
CA SER A 250 -8.71 -5.49 1.41
C SER A 250 -7.92 -5.09 2.65
N ALA A 251 -8.04 -3.83 3.09
CA ALA A 251 -7.34 -3.30 4.26
C ALA A 251 -8.29 -2.89 5.40
N GLY A 252 -9.57 -2.68 5.12
CA GLY A 252 -10.58 -2.40 6.16
C GLY A 252 -10.88 -3.60 7.03
N LEU A 253 -11.33 -4.70 6.41
CA LEU A 253 -11.62 -5.97 7.09
C LEU A 253 -10.48 -6.98 6.98
N GLY A 254 -9.68 -6.92 5.91
CA GLY A 254 -8.60 -7.89 5.68
C GLY A 254 -9.12 -9.25 5.22
N THR A 255 -9.95 -9.26 4.19
CA THR A 255 -10.63 -10.46 3.70
C THR A 255 -9.71 -11.27 2.80
N MET A 256 -9.32 -12.47 3.22
CA MET A 256 -8.69 -13.46 2.35
C MET A 256 -9.67 -13.89 1.24
N GLY A 257 -9.16 -14.02 -0.01
CA GLY A 257 -9.97 -14.31 -1.19
C GLY A 257 -10.41 -13.07 -1.97
N TYR A 258 -10.10 -11.86 -1.51
CA TYR A 258 -10.45 -10.61 -2.19
C TYR A 258 -9.73 -10.42 -3.53
N GLY A 259 -8.47 -10.84 -3.61
CA GLY A 259 -7.57 -10.45 -4.70
C GLY A 259 -8.02 -10.91 -6.09
N LEU A 260 -8.43 -12.17 -6.22
CA LEU A 260 -8.84 -12.74 -7.51
C LEU A 260 -10.15 -12.15 -8.05
N PRO A 261 -11.26 -12.08 -7.28
CA PRO A 261 -12.48 -11.41 -7.73
C PRO A 261 -12.26 -9.93 -8.08
N ALA A 262 -11.45 -9.23 -7.30
CA ALA A 262 -11.11 -7.84 -7.59
C ALA A 262 -10.37 -7.70 -8.93
N ALA A 263 -9.43 -8.61 -9.23
CA ALA A 263 -8.72 -8.62 -10.52
C ALA A 263 -9.67 -8.84 -11.71
N ILE A 264 -10.65 -9.72 -11.56
CA ILE A 264 -11.70 -9.93 -12.56
C ILE A 264 -12.48 -8.63 -12.81
N GLY A 265 -12.91 -7.95 -11.73
CA GLY A 265 -13.63 -6.69 -11.83
C GLY A 265 -12.80 -5.61 -12.53
N VAL A 266 -11.53 -5.47 -12.16
CA VAL A 266 -10.62 -4.50 -12.80
C VAL A 266 -10.37 -4.84 -14.27
N GLN A 267 -10.12 -6.13 -14.59
CA GLN A 267 -9.89 -6.54 -15.98
C GLN A 267 -11.12 -6.33 -16.87
N THR A 268 -12.30 -6.50 -16.30
CA THR A 268 -13.57 -6.22 -17.01
C THR A 268 -13.75 -4.73 -17.27
N ALA A 269 -13.39 -3.87 -16.30
CA ALA A 269 -13.48 -2.43 -16.43
C ALA A 269 -12.38 -1.83 -17.34
N PHE A 270 -11.20 -2.47 -17.39
CA PHE A 270 -10.04 -2.02 -18.14
C PHE A 270 -9.46 -3.15 -19.02
N PRO A 271 -10.16 -3.55 -20.10
CA PRO A 271 -9.82 -4.75 -20.88
C PRO A 271 -8.44 -4.66 -21.56
N ASP A 272 -7.98 -3.47 -21.90
CA ASP A 272 -6.71 -3.23 -22.61
C ASP A 272 -5.50 -3.07 -21.67
N HIS A 273 -5.73 -3.13 -20.35
CA HIS A 273 -4.68 -2.97 -19.37
C HIS A 273 -4.23 -4.32 -18.79
N THR A 274 -2.99 -4.35 -18.35
CA THR A 274 -2.48 -5.50 -17.61
C THR A 274 -2.94 -5.43 -16.15
N VAL A 275 -3.63 -6.48 -15.71
CA VAL A 275 -4.09 -6.63 -14.31
C VAL A 275 -3.36 -7.81 -13.67
N ILE A 276 -2.72 -7.56 -12.55
CA ILE A 276 -1.93 -8.55 -11.81
C ILE A 276 -2.56 -8.76 -10.42
N CYS A 277 -3.02 -9.98 -10.17
CA CYS A 277 -3.44 -10.42 -8.84
C CYS A 277 -2.24 -11.02 -8.11
N ILE A 278 -1.79 -10.37 -7.02
CA ILE A 278 -0.74 -10.90 -6.14
C ILE A 278 -1.44 -11.57 -4.96
N THR A 279 -1.28 -12.87 -4.83
CA THR A 279 -1.95 -13.69 -3.81
C THR A 279 -0.97 -14.64 -3.11
N GLY A 280 -1.39 -15.24 -2.00
CA GLY A 280 -0.68 -16.34 -1.35
C GLY A 280 -1.37 -17.67 -1.65
N ASP A 281 -0.64 -18.77 -1.44
CA ASP A 281 -1.13 -20.13 -1.64
C ASP A 281 -2.39 -20.46 -0.82
N ALA A 282 -2.52 -19.94 0.39
CA ALA A 282 -3.70 -20.11 1.22
C ALA A 282 -4.87 -19.20 0.78
N SER A 283 -4.60 -17.90 0.53
CA SER A 283 -5.63 -16.92 0.16
C SER A 283 -6.27 -17.23 -1.18
N PHE A 284 -5.49 -17.66 -2.16
CA PHE A 284 -5.96 -18.03 -3.49
C PHE A 284 -7.04 -19.11 -3.45
N GLN A 285 -6.93 -20.06 -2.50
CA GLN A 285 -7.89 -21.15 -2.36
C GLN A 285 -9.27 -20.69 -1.88
N MET A 286 -9.39 -19.49 -1.31
CA MET A 286 -10.66 -18.98 -0.77
C MET A 286 -11.70 -18.71 -1.86
N ASN A 287 -11.26 -18.35 -3.07
CA ASN A 287 -12.12 -18.02 -4.21
C ASN A 287 -11.64 -18.64 -5.54
N ILE A 288 -11.10 -19.85 -5.50
CA ILE A 288 -10.63 -20.56 -6.71
C ILE A 288 -11.73 -20.81 -7.75
N GLN A 289 -13.01 -20.86 -7.34
CA GLN A 289 -14.14 -21.01 -8.24
C GLN A 289 -14.22 -19.87 -9.28
N GLU A 290 -13.65 -18.72 -8.98
CA GLU A 290 -13.60 -17.59 -9.92
C GLU A 290 -12.69 -17.83 -11.13
N LEU A 291 -11.89 -18.89 -11.12
CA LEU A 291 -11.22 -19.38 -12.34
C LEU A 291 -12.22 -19.74 -13.43
N GLY A 292 -13.42 -20.20 -13.06
CA GLY A 292 -14.52 -20.42 -13.99
C GLY A 292 -14.95 -19.14 -14.72
N THR A 293 -15.07 -18.04 -14.00
CA THR A 293 -15.38 -16.72 -14.57
C THR A 293 -14.26 -16.25 -15.53
N ILE A 294 -13.00 -16.39 -15.12
CA ILE A 294 -11.84 -16.04 -15.97
C ILE A 294 -11.84 -16.88 -17.26
N SER A 295 -12.06 -18.19 -17.14
CA SER A 295 -12.12 -19.10 -18.28
C SER A 295 -13.27 -18.77 -19.22
N GLN A 296 -14.48 -18.60 -18.69
CA GLN A 296 -15.68 -18.33 -19.48
C GLN A 296 -15.56 -17.06 -20.32
N TYR A 297 -14.98 -16.00 -19.78
CA TYR A 297 -14.86 -14.70 -20.44
C TYR A 297 -13.48 -14.45 -21.04
N ASN A 298 -12.58 -15.45 -20.97
CA ASN A 298 -11.18 -15.36 -21.43
C ASN A 298 -10.47 -14.07 -20.95
N LEU A 299 -10.66 -13.71 -19.68
CA LEU A 299 -10.11 -12.50 -19.10
C LEU A 299 -8.58 -12.64 -18.93
N PRO A 300 -7.73 -11.77 -19.51
CA PRO A 300 -6.28 -11.92 -19.50
C PRO A 300 -5.63 -11.55 -18.14
N VAL A 301 -6.27 -11.92 -17.05
CA VAL A 301 -5.77 -11.70 -15.68
C VAL A 301 -4.48 -12.49 -15.48
N LYS A 302 -3.50 -11.83 -14.87
CA LYS A 302 -2.24 -12.44 -14.46
C LYS A 302 -2.28 -12.73 -12.96
N ILE A 303 -2.17 -13.99 -12.58
CA ILE A 303 -2.23 -14.45 -11.19
C ILE A 303 -0.82 -14.82 -10.74
N LEU A 304 -0.29 -14.10 -9.77
CA LEU A 304 1.01 -14.37 -9.15
C LEU A 304 0.79 -14.93 -7.75
N ILE A 305 1.10 -16.19 -7.52
CA ILE A 305 1.06 -16.81 -6.20
C ILE A 305 2.46 -16.73 -5.57
N ILE A 306 2.55 -16.08 -4.41
CA ILE A 306 3.72 -16.14 -3.52
C ILE A 306 3.53 -17.36 -2.62
N ASN A 307 4.10 -18.49 -3.04
CA ASN A 307 3.89 -19.81 -2.42
C ASN A 307 5.00 -20.11 -1.42
N ASN A 308 4.74 -19.86 -0.15
CA ASN A 308 5.62 -20.22 0.94
C ASN A 308 5.12 -21.44 1.73
N LYS A 309 4.05 -22.09 1.30
CA LYS A 309 3.40 -23.25 1.92
C LYS A 309 2.83 -22.99 3.31
N TRP A 310 2.59 -21.73 3.66
CA TRP A 310 2.09 -21.33 4.95
C TRP A 310 1.01 -20.27 4.84
N GLN A 311 0.10 -20.25 5.80
CA GLN A 311 -0.58 -19.00 6.14
C GLN A 311 0.45 -18.08 6.80
N GLY A 312 1.26 -17.44 5.97
CA GLY A 312 2.54 -16.88 6.37
C GLY A 312 2.47 -15.81 7.45
N MET A 313 1.43 -14.94 7.45
CA MET A 313 1.24 -13.95 8.50
C MET A 313 0.88 -14.61 9.84
N VAL A 314 0.05 -15.66 9.83
CA VAL A 314 -0.28 -16.45 11.03
C VAL A 314 0.99 -17.12 11.57
N ARG A 315 1.76 -17.76 10.69
CA ARG A 315 3.05 -18.38 11.05
C ARG A 315 4.01 -17.36 11.69
N GLN A 316 4.16 -16.18 11.10
CA GLN A 316 5.03 -15.11 11.63
C GLN A 316 4.61 -14.68 13.04
N TRP A 317 3.32 -14.55 13.30
CA TRP A 317 2.80 -14.24 14.63
C TRP A 317 3.01 -15.38 15.62
N GLN A 318 2.80 -16.63 15.20
CA GLN A 318 3.07 -17.81 16.02
C GLN A 318 4.54 -17.89 16.39
N GLN A 319 5.43 -17.56 15.45
CA GLN A 319 6.87 -17.49 15.71
C GLN A 319 7.21 -16.38 16.71
N ALA A 320 6.70 -15.18 16.50
CA ALA A 320 7.10 -14.01 17.28
C ALA A 320 6.50 -13.99 18.69
N PHE A 321 5.25 -14.48 18.88
CA PHE A 321 4.46 -14.21 20.08
C PHE A 321 3.90 -15.46 20.76
N TYR A 322 4.00 -16.65 20.13
CA TYR A 322 3.39 -17.88 20.64
C TYR A 322 4.39 -19.04 20.78
N GLY A 323 5.68 -18.73 20.97
CA GLY A 323 6.73 -19.71 21.23
C GLY A 323 6.90 -20.74 20.13
N GLU A 324 6.77 -20.30 18.85
CA GLU A 324 6.92 -21.15 17.65
C GLU A 324 5.91 -22.32 17.58
N ARG A 325 4.78 -22.17 18.24
CA ARG A 325 3.72 -23.17 18.21
C ARG A 325 2.87 -23.02 16.96
N TYR A 326 3.32 -23.63 15.86
CA TYR A 326 2.72 -23.55 14.54
C TYR A 326 1.46 -24.42 14.41
N SER A 327 0.34 -23.93 14.95
CA SER A 327 -0.93 -24.65 14.92
C SER A 327 -1.74 -24.28 13.67
N HIS A 328 -2.03 -25.29 12.83
CA HIS A 328 -2.91 -25.18 11.64
C HIS A 328 -2.54 -24.11 10.62
N SER A 329 -1.30 -23.64 10.61
CA SER A 329 -0.81 -22.62 9.64
C SER A 329 -0.01 -23.21 8.48
N ASN A 330 0.42 -24.49 8.56
CA ASN A 330 1.12 -25.17 7.47
C ASN A 330 0.15 -25.67 6.41
N MET A 331 0.38 -25.31 5.15
CA MET A 331 -0.45 -25.65 4.00
C MET A 331 0.14 -26.79 3.15
N SER A 332 1.38 -27.23 3.43
CA SER A 332 2.14 -28.11 2.54
C SER A 332 1.48 -29.48 2.26
N LEU A 333 0.70 -30.01 3.20
CA LEU A 333 0.06 -31.32 3.06
C LEU A 333 -1.26 -31.29 2.30
N GLY A 334 -1.95 -30.14 2.23
CA GLY A 334 -3.28 -30.03 1.64
C GLY A 334 -3.36 -29.08 0.43
N ALA A 335 -2.26 -28.40 0.09
CA ALA A 335 -2.26 -27.49 -1.04
C ALA A 335 -2.35 -28.26 -2.39
N PRO A 336 -3.20 -27.80 -3.33
CA PRO A 336 -3.27 -28.38 -4.66
C PRO A 336 -2.00 -28.05 -5.46
N ASN A 337 -1.78 -28.79 -6.55
CA ASN A 337 -0.87 -28.30 -7.58
C ASN A 337 -1.57 -27.18 -8.37
N PHE A 338 -1.18 -25.95 -8.12
CA PHE A 338 -1.86 -24.77 -8.67
C PHE A 338 -1.77 -24.71 -10.21
N VAL A 339 -0.69 -25.19 -10.81
CA VAL A 339 -0.57 -25.25 -12.28
C VAL A 339 -1.59 -26.22 -12.86
N LYS A 340 -1.64 -27.46 -12.38
CA LYS A 340 -2.65 -28.42 -12.84
C LYS A 340 -4.08 -27.94 -12.59
N LEU A 341 -4.30 -27.23 -11.47
CA LEU A 341 -5.59 -26.67 -11.14
C LEU A 341 -6.04 -25.66 -12.22
N VAL A 342 -5.20 -24.68 -12.57
CA VAL A 342 -5.59 -23.68 -13.57
C VAL A 342 -5.66 -24.23 -14.98
N GLU A 343 -4.82 -25.23 -15.31
CA GLU A 343 -4.88 -25.96 -16.57
C GLU A 343 -6.22 -26.70 -16.75
N SER A 344 -6.82 -27.19 -15.66
CA SER A 344 -8.15 -27.81 -15.72
C SER A 344 -9.28 -26.83 -16.06
N TYR A 345 -9.05 -25.54 -15.86
CA TYR A 345 -9.92 -24.44 -16.30
C TYR A 345 -9.53 -23.86 -17.68
N GLY A 346 -8.52 -24.42 -18.35
CA GLY A 346 -8.02 -23.94 -19.64
C GLY A 346 -7.09 -22.74 -19.58
N LEU A 347 -6.61 -22.36 -18.41
CA LEU A 347 -5.64 -21.29 -18.23
C LEU A 347 -4.21 -21.83 -18.36
N LYS A 348 -3.26 -20.96 -18.70
CA LYS A 348 -1.83 -21.31 -18.69
C LYS A 348 -1.28 -21.27 -17.27
N GLY A 349 -0.52 -22.29 -16.88
CA GLY A 349 0.22 -22.33 -15.62
C GLY A 349 1.74 -22.30 -15.84
N LEU A 350 2.47 -21.58 -14.98
CA LEU A 350 3.92 -21.57 -14.90
C LEU A 350 4.37 -21.84 -13.45
N ILE A 351 5.54 -22.43 -13.29
CA ILE A 351 6.20 -22.61 -11.98
C ILE A 351 7.52 -21.86 -12.01
N LEU A 352 7.79 -21.11 -10.95
CA LEU A 352 9.09 -20.52 -10.68
C LEU A 352 9.62 -21.07 -9.34
N SER A 353 10.57 -22.02 -9.41
CA SER A 353 11.21 -22.63 -8.25
C SER A 353 12.71 -22.38 -8.19
N GLU A 354 13.32 -21.98 -9.31
CA GLU A 354 14.77 -21.76 -9.43
C GLU A 354 15.06 -20.29 -9.75
N ARG A 355 15.92 -19.69 -8.94
CA ARG A 355 16.28 -18.27 -9.09
C ARG A 355 16.89 -17.92 -10.45
N LEU A 356 17.66 -18.83 -11.04
CA LEU A 356 18.28 -18.63 -12.34
C LEU A 356 17.26 -18.35 -13.47
N ASN A 357 16.07 -18.92 -13.36
CA ASN A 357 15.03 -18.80 -14.35
C ASN A 357 14.07 -17.61 -14.12
N MET A 358 14.23 -16.89 -13.01
CA MET A 358 13.27 -15.88 -12.56
C MET A 358 12.99 -14.81 -13.61
N TYR A 359 14.02 -14.21 -14.19
CA TYR A 359 13.85 -13.13 -15.16
C TYR A 359 13.15 -13.60 -16.44
N HIS A 360 13.50 -14.79 -16.93
CA HIS A 360 12.89 -15.37 -18.11
C HIS A 360 11.40 -15.69 -17.88
N ILE A 361 11.08 -16.36 -16.76
CA ILE A 361 9.72 -16.74 -16.43
C ILE A 361 8.84 -15.52 -16.13
N LEU A 362 9.34 -14.50 -15.44
CA LEU A 362 8.59 -13.27 -15.21
C LEU A 362 8.28 -12.54 -16.52
N ARG A 363 9.20 -12.53 -17.48
CA ARG A 363 8.93 -11.97 -18.81
C ARG A 363 7.91 -12.79 -19.60
N GLU A 364 7.99 -14.11 -19.57
CA GLU A 364 6.99 -14.98 -20.17
C GLU A 364 5.61 -14.72 -19.57
N PHE A 365 5.51 -14.68 -18.24
CA PHE A 365 4.29 -14.35 -17.50
C PHE A 365 3.70 -13.01 -17.93
N MET A 366 4.52 -11.95 -18.01
CA MET A 366 4.05 -10.62 -18.39
C MET A 366 3.63 -10.52 -19.86
N ASN A 367 4.31 -11.20 -20.77
CA ASN A 367 4.08 -11.10 -22.22
C ASN A 367 2.96 -12.01 -22.72
N TYR A 368 2.54 -13.00 -21.94
CA TYR A 368 1.45 -13.90 -22.34
C TYR A 368 0.14 -13.12 -22.49
N LYS A 369 -0.61 -13.37 -23.59
CA LYS A 369 -1.80 -12.56 -23.93
C LYS A 369 -3.11 -13.04 -23.32
N GLY A 370 -3.16 -14.27 -22.81
CA GLY A 370 -4.34 -14.84 -22.15
C GLY A 370 -4.23 -14.85 -20.63
N PRO A 371 -5.21 -15.47 -19.95
CA PRO A 371 -5.14 -15.71 -18.52
C PRO A 371 -4.00 -16.66 -18.16
N ILE A 372 -3.25 -16.30 -17.14
CA ILE A 372 -2.06 -17.04 -16.75
C ILE A 372 -1.85 -17.01 -15.24
N LEU A 373 -1.41 -18.13 -14.67
CA LEU A 373 -0.97 -18.23 -13.29
C LEU A 373 0.52 -18.53 -13.23
N LEU A 374 1.24 -17.85 -12.34
CA LEU A 374 2.62 -18.13 -11.98
C LEU A 374 2.67 -18.53 -10.50
N ASP A 375 2.99 -19.80 -10.25
CA ASP A 375 3.24 -20.34 -8.90
C ASP A 375 4.72 -20.13 -8.53
N CYS A 376 4.99 -19.14 -7.68
CA CYS A 376 6.34 -18.80 -7.23
C CYS A 376 6.64 -19.49 -5.90
N HIS A 377 7.49 -20.52 -5.94
CA HIS A 377 8.00 -21.19 -4.74
C HIS A 377 9.08 -20.33 -4.08
N VAL A 378 8.76 -19.78 -2.93
CA VAL A 378 9.64 -18.86 -2.20
C VAL A 378 10.19 -19.48 -0.91
N ILE A 379 11.08 -18.76 -0.23
CA ILE A 379 11.56 -19.11 1.10
C ILE A 379 10.37 -19.24 2.05
N GLU A 380 10.24 -20.41 2.69
CA GLU A 380 9.07 -20.77 3.50
C GLU A 380 8.97 -19.99 4.82
N ASP A 381 10.10 -19.65 5.41
CA ASP A 381 10.25 -19.05 6.73
C ASP A 381 10.57 -17.55 6.70
N GLU A 382 10.52 -16.92 5.52
CA GLU A 382 10.73 -15.48 5.41
C GLU A 382 9.63 -14.70 6.13
N ASN A 383 10.05 -13.68 6.89
CA ASN A 383 9.13 -12.81 7.63
C ASN A 383 9.02 -11.43 6.98
N CYS A 384 7.86 -10.80 7.15
CA CYS A 384 7.64 -9.45 6.67
C CYS A 384 8.15 -8.43 7.70
N TYR A 385 9.22 -7.74 7.35
CA TYR A 385 9.84 -6.69 8.16
C TYR A 385 9.97 -5.37 7.36
N PRO A 386 10.03 -4.21 8.05
CA PRO A 386 9.88 -3.98 9.50
C PRO A 386 8.53 -4.45 10.05
N MET A 387 8.48 -4.67 11.37
CA MET A 387 7.22 -4.95 12.06
C MET A 387 7.14 -4.19 13.39
N VAL A 388 6.07 -3.46 13.61
CA VAL A 388 5.71 -2.89 14.92
C VAL A 388 4.87 -3.93 15.66
N ALA A 389 5.37 -4.43 16.79
CA ALA A 389 4.65 -5.41 17.59
C ALA A 389 3.39 -4.80 18.23
N PRO A 390 2.33 -5.58 18.50
CA PRO A 390 1.13 -5.08 19.16
C PRO A 390 1.46 -4.34 20.47
N GLY A 391 0.84 -3.17 20.66
CA GLY A 391 1.04 -2.34 21.85
C GLY A 391 2.39 -1.59 21.91
N LYS A 392 3.19 -1.64 20.84
CA LYS A 392 4.43 -0.86 20.69
C LYS A 392 4.20 0.40 19.88
N SER A 393 5.04 1.40 20.10
CA SER A 393 5.04 2.61 19.25
C SER A 393 5.70 2.36 17.91
N ASN A 394 5.40 3.22 16.92
CA ASN A 394 5.94 3.11 15.58
C ASN A 394 7.48 3.18 15.53
N SER A 395 8.12 3.82 16.51
CA SER A 395 9.58 3.85 16.62
C SER A 395 10.20 2.53 17.12
N GLN A 396 9.39 1.63 17.71
CA GLN A 396 9.82 0.36 18.29
C GLN A 396 9.60 -0.80 17.33
N MET A 397 10.30 -0.78 16.21
CA MET A 397 10.20 -1.80 15.17
C MET A 397 11.17 -2.96 15.42
N ILE A 398 10.73 -4.17 15.08
CA ILE A 398 11.57 -5.36 14.98
C ILE A 398 11.96 -5.60 13.52
N GLY A 399 13.08 -6.31 13.30
CA GLY A 399 13.55 -6.68 11.96
C GLY A 399 14.19 -5.54 11.16
N ILE A 400 14.46 -4.36 11.78
CA ILE A 400 15.21 -3.29 11.14
C ILE A 400 16.71 -3.52 11.28
N GLN A 401 17.44 -3.26 10.21
CA GLN A 401 18.91 -3.32 10.19
C GLN A 401 19.46 -1.98 9.76
N LYS A 402 20.31 -1.40 10.61
CA LYS A 402 21.03 -0.18 10.28
C LYS A 402 22.20 -0.52 9.36
N LEU A 403 22.19 -0.03 8.12
CA LEU A 403 23.35 -0.18 7.23
C LEU A 403 24.47 0.75 7.67
N SER A 404 25.69 0.23 7.80
CA SER A 404 26.89 1.04 8.02
C SER A 404 27.34 1.64 6.68
N LYS A 405 27.89 2.87 6.69
CA LYS A 405 28.40 3.56 5.46
C LYS A 405 29.39 2.72 4.63
N LYS A 406 30.05 1.72 5.23
CA LYS A 406 30.93 0.77 4.52
C LYS A 406 30.19 -0.22 3.61
N ASN A 407 28.93 -0.52 3.88
CA ASN A 407 28.14 -1.48 3.09
C ASN A 407 27.35 -0.83 1.95
N THR A 408 27.17 0.47 1.97
CA THR A 408 26.43 1.21 0.93
C THR A 408 27.21 1.28 -0.40
N SER A 409 28.54 1.42 -0.35
CA SER A 409 29.38 1.43 -1.56
C SER A 409 29.46 0.06 -2.25
N PHE A 410 29.30 -1.02 -1.51
CA PHE A 410 29.35 -2.38 -2.06
C PHE A 410 28.05 -2.79 -2.77
N ASN A 411 26.91 -2.29 -2.32
CA ASN A 411 25.60 -2.58 -2.92
C ASN A 411 25.34 -1.73 -4.17
N LEU A 412 25.79 -0.48 -4.21
CA LEU A 412 25.65 0.39 -5.39
C LEU A 412 26.56 -0.02 -6.55
N GLN A 413 27.77 -0.53 -6.28
CA GLN A 413 28.67 -1.04 -7.33
C GLN A 413 28.19 -2.35 -7.96
N LYS A 414 27.47 -3.21 -7.21
CA LYS A 414 26.90 -4.45 -7.77
C LYS A 414 25.61 -4.24 -8.56
N ALA A 415 24.87 -3.16 -8.30
CA ALA A 415 23.67 -2.81 -9.06
C ALA A 415 23.97 -2.20 -10.43
N ASN A 416 25.19 -1.64 -10.63
CA ASN A 416 25.60 -0.94 -11.85
C ASN A 416 26.58 -1.72 -12.74
N SER A 417 26.89 -2.99 -12.44
CA SER A 417 27.71 -3.81 -13.33
C SER A 417 26.83 -4.44 -14.41
N PRO A 418 27.00 -4.09 -15.70
CA PRO A 418 26.33 -4.82 -16.78
C PRO A 418 26.85 -6.26 -16.76
N MET A 419 25.94 -7.24 -16.74
CA MET A 419 26.30 -8.63 -16.98
C MET A 419 26.92 -8.69 -18.39
N SER A 420 28.21 -8.97 -18.46
CA SER A 420 28.87 -9.33 -19.69
C SER A 420 28.27 -10.64 -20.22
N SER A 421 27.85 -10.57 -21.45
CA SER A 421 27.37 -11.59 -22.42
C SER A 421 27.57 -13.05 -22.03
#